data_833bfab5da0aa0177353a8a6e61454a2
#
_entry.id   833bfab5da0aa0177353a8a6e61454a2
#
_cell.length_a   1.000
_cell.length_b   1.000
_cell.length_c   1.000
_cell.angle_alpha   90.00
_cell.angle_beta   90.00
_cell.angle_gamma   90.00
#
_symmetry.space_group_name_H-M   'P 1'
#
loop_
_entity.id
_entity.type
_entity.pdbx_description
1 polymer ?
#
loop_
_entity_poly.entity_id
_entity_poly.type
_entity_poly.pdbx_seq_one_letter_code
_entity_poly.pdbx_strand_id
1 'polypeptide(L)'
;MGIKVQGTSIEIDRQVAAPSDAVWDVLTDLDAWPQWGLTVTAAQLDEGDVLTLGVTGLVWTPVGVPLPFTIDEFVPGRSWGWRVAGVSATRHGVDPVGDGCRLWMTAPLWAPAYLPVLAVALARIDEMARDR
;
A
#
# COMPACT_ATOMS: atom_id res chain seq x y z
N MET A 1 -11.45 -1.15 -12.74
CA MET A 1 -10.03 -1.33 -12.34
C MET A 1 -9.15 -1.27 -13.57
N GLY A 2 -8.13 -0.44 -13.52
CA GLY A 2 -7.16 -0.29 -14.60
C GLY A 2 -5.89 -1.08 -14.31
N ILE A 3 -5.24 -1.56 -15.36
CA ILE A 3 -3.94 -2.24 -15.29
C ILE A 3 -3.06 -1.64 -16.38
N LYS A 4 -1.84 -1.22 -16.02
CA LYS A 4 -0.87 -0.76 -17.00
C LYS A 4 0.56 -1.12 -16.60
N VAL A 5 1.43 -1.23 -17.58
CA VAL A 5 2.86 -1.49 -17.37
C VAL A 5 3.60 -0.16 -17.51
N GLN A 6 4.44 0.17 -16.53
CA GLN A 6 5.28 1.35 -16.53
C GLN A 6 6.71 0.97 -16.16
N GLY A 7 7.64 1.09 -17.11
CA GLY A 7 9.04 0.74 -16.86
C GLY A 7 9.18 -0.69 -16.37
N THR A 8 9.63 -0.87 -15.12
CA THR A 8 9.87 -2.18 -14.51
C THR A 8 8.75 -2.62 -13.56
N SER A 9 7.58 -1.95 -13.60
CA SER A 9 6.47 -2.27 -12.70
C SER A 9 5.15 -2.40 -13.44
N ILE A 10 4.21 -3.08 -12.79
CA ILE A 10 2.82 -3.18 -13.23
C ILE A 10 1.99 -2.38 -12.23
N GLU A 11 1.18 -1.44 -12.73
CA GLU A 11 0.30 -0.63 -11.91
C GLU A 11 -1.14 -1.08 -12.09
N ILE A 12 -1.86 -1.24 -10.98
CA ILE A 12 -3.31 -1.41 -10.99
C ILE A 12 -3.95 -0.27 -10.22
N ASP A 13 -5.16 0.11 -10.61
CA ASP A 13 -5.88 1.21 -9.96
C ASP A 13 -7.36 0.93 -9.80
N ARG A 14 -7.99 1.79 -8.99
CA ARG A 14 -9.42 1.74 -8.73
C ARG A 14 -9.92 3.15 -8.41
N GLN A 15 -11.05 3.54 -9.00
CA GLN A 15 -11.74 4.77 -8.60
C GLN A 15 -12.46 4.54 -7.28
N VAL A 16 -12.29 5.46 -6.33
CA VAL A 16 -12.86 5.38 -4.99
C VAL A 16 -13.74 6.60 -4.75
N ALA A 17 -14.98 6.36 -4.32
CA ALA A 17 -15.94 7.41 -4.00
C ALA A 17 -15.73 7.88 -2.54
N ALA A 18 -14.53 8.34 -2.25
CA ALA A 18 -14.14 8.93 -0.96
C ALA A 18 -13.04 9.95 -1.22
N PRO A 19 -12.86 10.93 -0.34
CA PRO A 19 -11.77 11.91 -0.50
C PRO A 19 -10.41 11.23 -0.39
N SER A 20 -9.40 11.81 -1.05
CA SER A 20 -8.05 11.24 -1.05
C SER A 20 -7.44 11.13 0.34
N ASP A 21 -7.76 12.06 1.25
CA ASP A 21 -7.26 12.00 2.62
C ASP A 21 -7.81 10.80 3.41
N ALA A 22 -9.06 10.39 3.16
CA ALA A 22 -9.62 9.20 3.79
C ALA A 22 -8.90 7.93 3.33
N VAL A 23 -8.56 7.84 2.04
CA VAL A 23 -7.77 6.73 1.49
C VAL A 23 -6.34 6.78 2.03
N TRP A 24 -5.73 7.96 2.10
CA TRP A 24 -4.39 8.13 2.64
C TRP A 24 -4.31 7.67 4.10
N ASP A 25 -5.32 7.97 4.92
CA ASP A 25 -5.38 7.53 6.30
C ASP A 25 -5.36 6.00 6.41
N VAL A 26 -6.09 5.31 5.54
CA VAL A 26 -6.08 3.84 5.50
C VAL A 26 -4.71 3.31 5.06
N LEU A 27 -4.11 3.92 4.05
CA LEU A 27 -2.82 3.50 3.51
C LEU A 27 -1.66 3.65 4.50
N THR A 28 -1.75 4.62 5.40
CA THR A 28 -0.66 4.94 6.35
C THR A 28 -0.90 4.43 7.76
N ASP A 29 -2.05 3.82 8.02
CA ASP A 29 -2.39 3.24 9.31
C ASP A 29 -1.88 1.80 9.36
N LEU A 30 -0.80 1.56 10.09
CA LEU A 30 -0.21 0.21 10.18
C LEU A 30 -1.18 -0.81 10.76
N ASP A 31 -2.08 -0.39 11.66
CA ASP A 31 -3.10 -1.28 12.22
C ASP A 31 -4.13 -1.70 11.17
N ALA A 32 -4.29 -0.92 10.11
CA ALA A 32 -5.17 -1.24 9.00
C ALA A 32 -4.52 -2.20 7.98
N TRP A 33 -3.19 -2.24 7.90
CA TRP A 33 -2.49 -3.04 6.89
C TRP A 33 -2.92 -4.50 6.85
N PRO A 34 -3.08 -5.21 8.00
CA PRO A 34 -3.54 -6.60 7.95
C PRO A 34 -4.97 -6.76 7.41
N GLN A 35 -5.76 -5.69 7.46
CA GLN A 35 -7.15 -5.75 7.02
C GLN A 35 -7.28 -5.68 5.49
N TRP A 36 -6.35 -4.98 4.81
CA TRP A 36 -6.39 -4.90 3.36
C TRP A 36 -5.27 -5.66 2.66
N GLY A 37 -4.15 -5.94 3.34
CA GLY A 37 -3.02 -6.65 2.75
C GLY A 37 -3.03 -8.13 3.12
N LEU A 38 -3.33 -9.02 2.16
CA LEU A 38 -3.46 -10.45 2.42
C LEU A 38 -2.16 -11.11 2.90
N THR A 39 -1.01 -10.51 2.60
CA THR A 39 0.29 -11.07 2.95
C THR A 39 0.86 -10.47 4.24
N VAL A 40 0.09 -9.62 4.93
CA VAL A 40 0.51 -8.96 6.17
C VAL A 40 -0.48 -9.32 7.27
N THR A 41 0.00 -9.95 8.34
CA THR A 41 -0.83 -10.25 9.52
C THR A 41 -0.62 -9.27 10.65
N ALA A 42 0.51 -8.56 10.66
CA ALA A 42 0.83 -7.50 11.61
C ALA A 42 1.94 -6.62 11.04
N ALA A 43 2.02 -5.39 11.52
CA ALA A 43 3.07 -4.46 11.15
C ALA A 43 3.40 -3.56 12.34
N GLN A 44 4.67 -3.22 12.50
CA GLN A 44 5.13 -2.37 13.60
C GLN A 44 6.36 -1.57 13.14
N LEU A 45 6.39 -0.29 13.48
CA LEU A 45 7.59 0.54 13.30
C LEU A 45 8.59 0.25 14.42
N ASP A 46 9.89 0.35 14.11
CA ASP A 46 10.96 0.20 15.10
C ASP A 46 10.93 1.34 16.11
N GLU A 47 10.59 2.55 15.65
CA GLU A 47 10.49 3.74 16.50
C GLU A 47 9.31 4.59 16.06
N GLY A 48 8.59 5.16 17.03
CA GLY A 48 7.46 6.04 16.76
C GLY A 48 6.25 5.33 16.20
N ASP A 49 5.30 6.12 15.70
CA ASP A 49 4.03 5.64 15.18
C ASP A 49 3.62 6.33 13.86
N VAL A 50 4.51 7.14 13.29
CA VAL A 50 4.24 7.91 12.08
C VAL A 50 5.05 7.37 10.90
N LEU A 51 4.36 7.01 9.85
CA LEU A 51 4.98 6.58 8.59
C LEU A 51 5.55 7.79 7.86
N THR A 52 6.83 7.73 7.52
CA THR A 52 7.54 8.76 6.76
C THR A 52 8.76 8.17 6.08
N LEU A 53 9.44 8.98 5.24
CA LEU A 53 10.62 8.53 4.53
C LEU A 53 11.71 8.07 5.50
N GLY A 54 12.28 6.91 5.22
CA GLY A 54 13.43 6.37 5.96
C GLY A 54 13.06 5.57 7.21
N VAL A 55 11.80 5.54 7.63
CA VAL A 55 11.42 4.72 8.79
C VAL A 55 11.55 3.24 8.46
N THR A 56 11.92 2.47 9.49
CA THR A 56 12.07 1.03 9.41
C THR A 56 11.09 0.34 10.35
N GLY A 57 10.82 -0.91 10.09
CA GLY A 57 9.91 -1.70 10.91
C GLY A 57 9.91 -3.16 10.52
N LEU A 58 8.92 -3.88 11.03
CA LEU A 58 8.70 -5.29 10.75
C LEU A 58 7.28 -5.51 10.26
N VAL A 59 7.13 -6.38 9.27
CA VAL A 59 5.83 -6.93 8.86
C VAL A 59 5.87 -8.43 9.08
N TRP A 60 4.78 -8.99 9.60
CA TRP A 60 4.63 -10.41 9.81
C TRP A 60 3.82 -11.03 8.68
N THR A 61 4.35 -12.11 8.13
CA THR A 61 3.70 -12.87 7.06
C THR A 61 2.66 -13.83 7.63
N PRO A 62 1.76 -14.40 6.80
CA PRO A 62 0.77 -15.39 7.27
C PRO A 62 1.37 -16.64 7.92
N VAL A 63 2.62 -16.95 7.65
CA VAL A 63 3.32 -18.07 8.31
C VAL A 63 4.03 -17.65 9.61
N GLY A 64 3.84 -16.40 10.04
CA GLY A 64 4.39 -15.89 11.29
C GLY A 64 5.84 -15.42 11.23
N VAL A 65 6.45 -15.37 10.06
CA VAL A 65 7.84 -14.91 9.89
C VAL A 65 7.84 -13.37 9.77
N PRO A 66 8.57 -12.65 10.65
CA PRO A 66 8.74 -11.22 10.51
C PRO A 66 9.77 -10.90 9.43
N LEU A 67 9.49 -9.87 8.61
CA LEU A 67 10.40 -9.36 7.60
C LEU A 67 10.67 -7.88 7.86
N PRO A 68 11.94 -7.45 7.82
CA PRO A 68 12.26 -6.05 7.98
C PRO A 68 11.86 -5.25 6.75
N PHE A 69 11.37 -4.01 6.96
CA PHE A 69 11.08 -3.11 5.86
C PHE A 69 11.67 -1.73 6.10
N THR A 70 11.86 -0.99 5.01
CA THR A 70 12.26 0.41 5.01
C THR A 70 11.36 1.17 4.04
N ILE A 71 10.86 2.32 4.46
CA ILE A 71 10.13 3.22 3.57
C ILE A 71 11.15 4.00 2.76
N ASP A 72 11.28 3.70 1.48
CA ASP A 72 12.27 4.30 0.59
C ASP A 72 11.69 5.35 -0.37
N GLU A 73 10.37 5.49 -0.42
CA GLU A 73 9.68 6.54 -1.14
C GLU A 73 8.53 7.07 -0.29
N PHE A 74 8.38 8.37 -0.23
CA PHE A 74 7.30 8.98 0.55
C PHE A 74 6.99 10.38 0.03
N VAL A 75 5.77 10.56 -0.46
CA VAL A 75 5.22 11.86 -0.84
C VAL A 75 3.98 12.08 0.02
N PRO A 76 4.02 12.98 1.02
CA PRO A 76 2.92 13.16 1.98
C PRO A 76 1.57 13.37 1.29
N GLY A 77 0.57 12.60 1.71
CA GLY A 77 -0.78 12.67 1.16
C GLY A 77 -0.94 12.05 -0.22
N ARG A 78 0.11 11.51 -0.81
CA ARG A 78 0.10 11.01 -2.20
C ARG A 78 0.53 9.57 -2.34
N SER A 79 1.73 9.22 -1.89
CA SER A 79 2.26 7.88 -2.12
C SER A 79 3.35 7.49 -1.15
N TRP A 80 3.53 6.18 -0.98
CA TRP A 80 4.68 5.62 -0.32
C TRP A 80 5.05 4.28 -0.95
N GLY A 81 6.33 3.97 -0.87
CA GLY A 81 6.88 2.71 -1.33
C GLY A 81 7.88 2.17 -0.32
N TRP A 82 8.18 0.90 -0.42
CA TRP A 82 9.05 0.23 0.54
C TRP A 82 9.94 -0.83 -0.08
N ARG A 83 10.99 -1.15 0.68
CA ARG A 83 11.80 -2.35 0.48
C ARG A 83 11.49 -3.29 1.63
N VAL A 84 11.26 -4.54 1.30
CA VAL A 84 10.97 -5.60 2.28
C VAL A 84 12.06 -6.65 2.15
N ALA A 85 12.74 -6.94 3.26
CA ALA A 85 13.90 -7.85 3.28
C ALA A 85 14.97 -7.47 2.24
N GLY A 86 15.17 -6.16 2.04
CA GLY A 86 16.15 -5.62 1.09
C GLY A 86 15.73 -5.62 -0.37
N VAL A 87 14.50 -6.05 -0.67
CA VAL A 87 13.98 -6.13 -2.04
C VAL A 87 12.93 -5.04 -2.26
N SER A 88 13.04 -4.30 -3.35
CA SER A 88 12.03 -3.32 -3.75
C SER A 88 10.68 -4.02 -3.92
N ALA A 89 9.66 -3.55 -3.19
CA ALA A 89 8.36 -4.19 -3.15
C ALA A 89 7.29 -3.32 -3.79
N THR A 90 6.10 -3.26 -3.20
CA THR A 90 4.97 -2.54 -3.77
C THR A 90 5.05 -1.04 -3.47
N ARG A 91 4.43 -0.25 -4.34
CA ARG A 91 4.18 1.17 -4.12
C ARG A 91 2.68 1.39 -4.04
N HIS A 92 2.28 2.39 -3.28
CA HIS A 92 0.89 2.64 -2.94
C HIS A 92 0.63 4.14 -3.06
N GLY A 93 -0.44 4.52 -3.73
CA GLY A 93 -0.69 5.94 -3.90
C GLY A 93 -2.15 6.29 -4.14
N VAL A 94 -2.42 7.58 -4.05
CA VAL A 94 -3.75 8.14 -4.24
C VAL A 94 -3.64 9.48 -4.94
N ASP A 95 -4.47 9.68 -5.97
CA ASP A 95 -4.57 10.93 -6.72
C ASP A 95 -5.99 11.46 -6.59
N PRO A 96 -6.20 12.72 -6.16
CA PRO A 96 -7.53 13.30 -6.14
C PRO A 96 -8.13 13.38 -7.55
N VAL A 97 -9.40 13.01 -7.68
CA VAL A 97 -10.14 13.09 -8.96
C VAL A 97 -11.56 13.54 -8.64
N GLY A 98 -11.89 14.79 -8.93
CA GLY A 98 -13.20 15.36 -8.56
C GLY A 98 -13.41 15.28 -7.05
N ASP A 99 -14.56 14.77 -6.63
CA ASP A 99 -14.90 14.57 -5.21
C ASP A 99 -14.34 13.27 -4.64
N GLY A 100 -13.82 12.40 -5.49
CA GLY A 100 -13.22 11.13 -5.08
C GLY A 100 -11.73 11.09 -5.34
N CYS A 101 -11.22 9.90 -5.57
CA CYS A 101 -9.81 9.72 -5.85
C CYS A 101 -9.55 8.47 -6.69
N ARG A 102 -8.34 8.39 -7.21
CA ARG A 102 -7.80 7.20 -7.87
C ARG A 102 -6.79 6.57 -6.92
N LEU A 103 -7.08 5.37 -6.46
CA LEU A 103 -6.18 4.56 -5.63
C LEU A 103 -5.40 3.63 -6.54
N TRP A 104 -4.08 3.59 -6.39
CA TRP A 104 -3.25 2.76 -7.24
C TRP A 104 -2.17 2.04 -6.42
N MET A 105 -1.73 0.90 -6.94
CA MET A 105 -0.62 0.12 -6.40
C MET A 105 0.22 -0.44 -7.53
N THR A 106 1.51 -0.64 -7.29
CA THR A 106 2.42 -1.25 -8.25
C THR A 106 3.06 -2.50 -7.69
N ALA A 107 3.34 -3.44 -8.59
CA ALA A 107 4.17 -4.61 -8.30
C ALA A 107 5.32 -4.67 -9.30
N PRO A 108 6.48 -5.26 -8.94
CA PRO A 108 7.54 -5.48 -9.90
C PRO A 108 7.09 -6.39 -11.04
N LEU A 109 7.62 -6.17 -12.26
CA LEU A 109 7.29 -7.00 -13.43
C LEU A 109 7.61 -8.49 -13.23
N TRP A 110 8.57 -8.81 -12.37
CA TRP A 110 8.93 -10.20 -12.09
C TRP A 110 7.93 -10.90 -11.16
N ALA A 111 6.95 -10.18 -10.63
CA ALA A 111 5.96 -10.72 -9.68
C ALA A 111 4.51 -10.52 -10.15
N PRO A 112 4.13 -10.91 -11.39
CA PRO A 112 2.77 -10.68 -11.88
C PRO A 112 1.71 -11.47 -11.09
N ALA A 113 2.09 -12.57 -10.47
CA ALA A 113 1.20 -13.36 -9.62
C ALA A 113 0.75 -12.60 -8.37
N TYR A 114 1.39 -11.48 -8.03
CA TYR A 114 1.00 -10.65 -6.91
C TYR A 114 -0.21 -9.75 -7.23
N LEU A 115 -0.58 -9.60 -8.50
CA LEU A 115 -1.69 -8.73 -8.90
C LEU A 115 -3.04 -9.09 -8.24
N PRO A 116 -3.44 -10.35 -8.08
CA PRO A 116 -4.68 -10.68 -7.37
C PRO A 116 -4.67 -10.21 -5.91
N VAL A 117 -3.52 -10.27 -5.25
CA VAL A 117 -3.35 -9.77 -3.88
C VAL A 117 -3.59 -8.27 -3.84
N LEU A 118 -3.02 -7.52 -4.80
CA LEU A 118 -3.21 -6.09 -4.90
C LEU A 118 -4.65 -5.73 -5.26
N ALA A 119 -5.30 -6.48 -6.12
CA ALA A 119 -6.71 -6.25 -6.50
C ALA A 119 -7.64 -6.36 -5.29
N VAL A 120 -7.42 -7.36 -4.43
CA VAL A 120 -8.17 -7.51 -3.17
C VAL A 120 -7.87 -6.33 -2.24
N ALA A 121 -6.60 -5.91 -2.16
CA ALA A 121 -6.20 -4.77 -1.34
C ALA A 121 -6.93 -3.49 -1.75
N LEU A 122 -6.98 -3.19 -3.05
CA LEU A 122 -7.68 -2.01 -3.56
C LEU A 122 -9.16 -2.03 -3.18
N ALA A 123 -9.83 -3.17 -3.33
CA ALA A 123 -11.24 -3.30 -3.01
C ALA A 123 -11.50 -3.11 -1.50
N ARG A 124 -10.64 -3.64 -0.65
CA ARG A 124 -10.76 -3.50 0.81
C ARG A 124 -10.49 -2.08 1.27
N ILE A 125 -9.47 -1.44 0.72
CA ILE A 125 -9.17 -0.03 1.03
C ILE A 125 -10.34 0.87 0.62
N ASP A 126 -10.91 0.66 -0.56
CA ASP A 126 -12.10 1.38 -1.03
C ASP A 126 -13.22 1.29 0.02
N GLU A 127 -13.55 0.09 0.45
CA GLU A 127 -14.58 -0.14 1.44
C GLU A 127 -14.26 0.54 2.77
N MET A 128 -13.03 0.39 3.27
CA MET A 128 -12.58 0.97 4.53
C MET A 128 -12.59 2.51 4.47
N ALA A 129 -12.16 3.10 3.38
CA ALA A 129 -12.11 4.55 3.22
C ALA A 129 -13.51 5.18 3.18
N ARG A 130 -14.48 4.49 2.59
CA ARG A 130 -15.86 4.98 2.55
C ARG A 130 -16.54 4.95 3.92
N ASP A 131 -16.06 4.11 4.83
CA ASP A 131 -16.57 3.99 6.20
C ASP A 131 -15.90 4.95 7.19
N ARG A 132 -14.89 5.67 6.77
CA ARG A 132 -14.14 6.61 7.64
C ARG A 132 -14.74 8.00 7.76
#